data_ca89ab864bb44e3905f80b933cff3e32
#
_entry.id   ca89ab864bb44e3905f80b933cff3e32
#
_cell.length_a   1.000
_cell.length_b   1.000
_cell.length_c   1.000
_cell.angle_alpha   90.00
_cell.angle_beta   90.00
_cell.angle_gamma   90.00
#
_symmetry.space_group_name_H-M   'P 1'
#
loop_
_entity.id
_entity.type
_entity.pdbx_description
1 polymer ?
#
loop_
_entity_poly.entity_id
_entity_poly.type
_entity_poly.pdbx_seq_one_letter_code
_entity_poly.pdbx_strand_id
1 'polypeptide(L)'
;NPVDDSKWFHQTKLPNGWGWYNDELQHYTNRIDNSYVSDGTLKIVAKKEVFSDQGHTKDYTSARLNSKYAFTYGVVEIRAKLPTGVGTWPAIWTLGKNINENGAYWQQQGFGSASWPACGEIDIMEHWGSNQNFIQSAMHTPSSHGGTVNKGGRSISTVSSEFHVYKLEWTAEKMTFSVDNIAHYIYNPPVKDAS
;
A
#
# COMPACT_ATOMS: atom_id res chain seq x y z
N ASN A 1 -15.43 10.86 -11.86
CA ASN A 1 -15.08 9.83 -12.84
C ASN A 1 -14.62 8.56 -12.13
N PRO A 2 -14.85 7.36 -12.69
CA PRO A 2 -14.29 6.13 -12.17
C PRO A 2 -12.75 6.14 -12.25
N VAL A 3 -12.13 5.24 -11.52
CA VAL A 3 -10.70 4.94 -11.66
C VAL A 3 -10.46 4.28 -13.02
N ASP A 4 -9.36 4.63 -13.68
CA ASP A 4 -8.98 4.06 -14.98
C ASP A 4 -8.64 2.56 -14.84
N ASP A 5 -9.56 1.72 -15.27
CA ASP A 5 -9.45 0.27 -15.16
C ASP A 5 -8.45 -0.34 -16.16
N SER A 6 -7.97 0.41 -17.13
CA SER A 6 -6.87 -0.02 -18.00
C SER A 6 -5.53 -0.06 -17.24
N LYS A 7 -5.40 0.71 -16.15
CA LYS A 7 -4.17 0.87 -15.34
C LYS A 7 -4.27 0.25 -13.95
N TRP A 8 -5.48 0.23 -13.39
CA TRP A 8 -5.72 -0.17 -12.02
C TRP A 8 -6.76 -1.27 -11.91
N PHE A 9 -6.57 -2.15 -10.96
CA PHE A 9 -7.48 -3.23 -10.61
C PHE A 9 -7.93 -3.05 -9.16
N HIS A 10 -9.25 -3.11 -8.93
CA HIS A 10 -9.80 -3.11 -7.58
C HIS A 10 -9.72 -4.53 -6.99
N GLN A 11 -8.89 -4.69 -5.99
CA GLN A 11 -8.82 -5.95 -5.26
C GLN A 11 -9.90 -5.96 -4.17
N THR A 12 -10.98 -6.69 -4.43
CA THR A 12 -12.14 -6.78 -3.53
C THR A 12 -12.29 -8.13 -2.88
N LYS A 13 -11.64 -9.18 -3.42
CA LYS A 13 -11.76 -10.54 -2.93
C LYS A 13 -11.01 -10.71 -1.60
N LEU A 14 -11.69 -11.26 -0.60
CA LEU A 14 -11.10 -11.58 0.70
C LEU A 14 -10.03 -12.65 0.52
N PRO A 15 -8.75 -12.39 0.83
CA PRO A 15 -7.66 -13.28 0.46
C PRO A 15 -7.69 -14.61 1.23
N ASN A 16 -8.14 -14.61 2.48
CA ASN A 16 -8.27 -15.79 3.33
C ASN A 16 -9.72 -16.32 3.42
N GLY A 17 -10.65 -15.75 2.62
CA GLY A 17 -12.05 -16.18 2.54
C GLY A 17 -12.99 -15.55 3.57
N TRP A 18 -12.48 -14.87 4.60
CA TRP A 18 -13.30 -14.26 5.65
C TRP A 18 -12.91 -12.82 6.02
N GLY A 19 -11.71 -12.40 5.72
CA GLY A 19 -11.21 -11.07 6.07
C GLY A 19 -9.92 -10.70 5.35
N TRP A 20 -9.42 -9.54 5.69
CA TRP A 20 -8.10 -9.04 5.32
C TRP A 20 -7.10 -9.38 6.42
N TYR A 21 -5.82 -9.09 6.19
CA TYR A 21 -4.75 -9.29 7.16
C TYR A 21 -4.79 -8.21 8.26
N ASN A 22 -4.00 -8.38 9.31
CA ASN A 22 -3.80 -7.39 10.38
C ASN A 22 -5.09 -6.93 11.07
N ASP A 23 -6.10 -7.82 11.17
CA ASP A 23 -7.41 -7.51 11.78
C ASP A 23 -8.13 -6.30 11.14
N GLU A 24 -7.87 -6.04 9.86
CA GLU A 24 -8.53 -4.99 9.09
C GLU A 24 -10.05 -5.20 9.06
N LEU A 25 -10.80 -4.15 9.38
CA LEU A 25 -12.23 -4.23 9.66
C LEU A 25 -13.13 -4.00 8.44
N GLN A 26 -12.58 -3.48 7.32
CA GLN A 26 -13.36 -3.09 6.16
C GLN A 26 -13.53 -4.21 5.13
N HIS A 27 -14.54 -4.04 4.27
CA HIS A 27 -14.49 -4.57 2.91
C HIS A 27 -13.82 -3.56 1.98
N TYR A 28 -13.00 -4.02 1.06
CA TYR A 28 -12.61 -3.22 -0.10
C TYR A 28 -13.63 -3.42 -1.22
N THR A 29 -14.04 -2.33 -1.85
CA THR A 29 -15.05 -2.33 -2.91
C THR A 29 -14.52 -1.64 -4.18
N ASN A 30 -15.17 -1.90 -5.30
CA ASN A 30 -14.94 -1.21 -6.56
C ASN A 30 -15.98 -0.08 -6.83
N ARG A 31 -16.72 0.32 -5.79
CA ARG A 31 -17.77 1.35 -5.91
C ARG A 31 -17.14 2.73 -6.06
N ILE A 32 -17.81 3.59 -6.80
CA ILE A 32 -17.44 5.01 -6.94
C ILE A 32 -17.40 5.74 -5.59
N ASP A 33 -18.16 5.26 -4.62
CA ASP A 33 -18.19 5.78 -3.25
C ASP A 33 -16.88 5.60 -2.49
N ASN A 34 -16.10 4.57 -2.84
CA ASN A 34 -14.83 4.26 -2.18
C ASN A 34 -13.60 4.65 -3.01
N SER A 35 -13.74 4.80 -4.33
CA SER A 35 -12.63 5.32 -5.16
C SER A 35 -13.13 6.00 -6.41
N TYR A 36 -12.65 7.21 -6.66
CA TYR A 36 -13.02 8.00 -7.83
C TYR A 36 -11.99 9.08 -8.13
N VAL A 37 -12.06 9.65 -9.32
CA VAL A 37 -11.24 10.78 -9.75
C VAL A 37 -12.09 12.04 -9.86
N SER A 38 -11.69 13.08 -9.14
CA SER A 38 -12.24 14.43 -9.25
C SER A 38 -11.16 15.46 -9.02
N ASP A 39 -11.32 16.63 -9.61
CA ASP A 39 -10.43 17.78 -9.44
C ASP A 39 -8.94 17.43 -9.60
N GLY A 40 -8.65 16.59 -10.61
CA GLY A 40 -7.29 16.16 -10.95
C GLY A 40 -6.63 15.21 -9.94
N THR A 41 -7.39 14.66 -8.98
CA THR A 41 -6.84 13.72 -7.99
C THR A 41 -7.68 12.46 -7.84
N LEU A 42 -7.02 11.33 -7.58
CA LEU A 42 -7.65 10.11 -7.09
C LEU A 42 -8.08 10.29 -5.63
N LYS A 43 -9.31 9.92 -5.34
CA LYS A 43 -9.84 9.82 -3.97
C LYS A 43 -9.96 8.34 -3.61
N ILE A 44 -9.42 7.96 -2.46
CA ILE A 44 -9.69 6.68 -1.79
C ILE A 44 -10.38 7.02 -0.48
N VAL A 45 -11.60 6.52 -0.32
CA VAL A 45 -12.50 6.93 0.77
C VAL A 45 -12.81 5.74 1.65
N ALA A 46 -12.37 5.81 2.90
CA ALA A 46 -12.83 4.92 3.95
C ALA A 46 -14.17 5.44 4.50
N LYS A 47 -15.17 4.55 4.59
CA LYS A 47 -16.51 4.89 5.06
C LYS A 47 -16.91 3.98 6.21
N LYS A 48 -17.58 4.55 7.21
CA LYS A 48 -18.29 3.78 8.21
C LYS A 48 -19.69 3.49 7.69
N GLU A 49 -19.92 2.28 7.26
CA GLU A 49 -21.22 1.80 6.75
C GLU A 49 -21.26 0.28 6.85
N VAL A 50 -22.45 -0.25 7.12
CA VAL A 50 -22.68 -1.70 7.09
C VAL A 50 -22.73 -2.17 5.65
N PHE A 51 -21.85 -3.10 5.30
CA PHE A 51 -21.76 -3.65 3.96
C PHE A 51 -21.54 -5.16 4.00
N SER A 52 -22.31 -5.90 3.20
CA SER A 52 -22.22 -7.36 3.11
C SER A 52 -21.73 -7.76 1.73
N ASP A 53 -20.68 -8.55 1.70
CA ASP A 53 -20.10 -9.13 0.48
C ASP A 53 -19.43 -10.46 0.81
N GLN A 54 -19.38 -11.38 -0.13
CA GLN A 54 -18.72 -12.69 -0.02
C GLN A 54 -19.14 -13.49 1.23
N GLY A 55 -20.40 -13.33 1.67
CA GLY A 55 -20.94 -14.01 2.85
C GLY A 55 -20.56 -13.38 4.20
N HIS A 56 -19.88 -12.24 4.20
CA HIS A 56 -19.45 -11.55 5.42
C HIS A 56 -20.00 -10.13 5.46
N THR A 57 -20.46 -9.71 6.65
CA THR A 57 -20.90 -8.34 6.93
C THR A 57 -19.83 -7.61 7.72
N LYS A 58 -19.47 -6.41 7.30
CA LYS A 58 -18.50 -5.53 7.95
C LYS A 58 -19.08 -4.13 8.12
N ASP A 59 -18.55 -3.36 9.06
CA ASP A 59 -19.01 -2.02 9.41
C ASP A 59 -18.25 -0.89 8.72
N TYR A 60 -17.33 -1.24 7.81
CA TYR A 60 -16.51 -0.28 7.08
C TYR A 60 -16.29 -0.74 5.66
N THR A 61 -16.11 0.24 4.77
CA THR A 61 -15.67 0.01 3.39
C THR A 61 -14.52 0.95 3.03
N SER A 62 -13.70 0.53 2.07
CA SER A 62 -12.62 1.33 1.49
C SER A 62 -12.29 0.81 0.08
N ALA A 63 -11.14 1.21 -0.48
CA ALA A 63 -10.66 0.66 -1.74
C ALA A 63 -9.18 0.25 -1.62
N ARG A 64 -8.85 -0.87 -2.27
CA ARG A 64 -7.48 -1.35 -2.51
C ARG A 64 -7.26 -1.48 -4.00
N LEU A 65 -6.28 -0.73 -4.51
CA LEU A 65 -5.97 -0.67 -5.94
C LEU A 65 -4.64 -1.37 -6.22
N ASN A 66 -4.64 -2.31 -7.14
CA ASN A 66 -3.42 -2.92 -7.66
C ASN A 66 -3.07 -2.29 -9.00
N SER A 67 -1.82 -1.91 -9.18
CA SER A 67 -1.30 -1.49 -10.49
C SER A 67 -1.24 -2.67 -11.45
N LYS A 68 -1.67 -2.44 -12.70
CA LYS A 68 -1.47 -3.35 -13.83
C LYS A 68 -0.09 -3.20 -14.47
N TYR A 69 0.78 -2.42 -13.85
CA TYR A 69 2.17 -2.22 -14.23
C TYR A 69 3.10 -2.77 -13.15
N ALA A 70 4.11 -3.52 -13.56
CA ALA A 70 5.16 -4.03 -12.67
C ALA A 70 6.53 -3.58 -13.18
N PHE A 71 7.45 -3.33 -12.25
CA PHE A 71 8.78 -2.80 -12.57
C PHE A 71 9.83 -3.39 -11.63
N THR A 72 11.07 -3.33 -12.06
CA THR A 72 12.26 -3.58 -11.24
C THR A 72 13.19 -2.38 -11.44
N TYR A 73 13.57 -1.75 -10.34
CA TYR A 73 14.33 -0.49 -10.28
C TYR A 73 13.59 0.71 -10.86
N GLY A 74 14.02 1.89 -10.46
CA GLY A 74 13.48 3.15 -10.94
C GLY A 74 13.07 4.08 -9.81
N VAL A 75 12.32 5.10 -10.18
CA VAL A 75 11.78 6.10 -9.24
C VAL A 75 10.27 6.04 -9.24
N VAL A 76 9.69 5.96 -8.05
CA VAL A 76 8.25 6.11 -7.83
C VAL A 76 8.01 7.37 -7.03
N GLU A 77 7.23 8.28 -7.56
CA GLU A 77 6.80 9.50 -6.86
C GLU A 77 5.28 9.56 -6.83
N ILE A 78 4.72 9.67 -5.65
CA ILE A 78 3.27 9.79 -5.45
C ILE A 78 3.00 11.02 -4.59
N ARG A 79 2.26 11.97 -5.17
CA ARG A 79 1.80 13.15 -4.46
C ARG A 79 0.47 12.84 -3.77
N ALA A 80 0.47 12.82 -2.44
CA ALA A 80 -0.70 12.46 -1.66
C ALA A 80 -0.91 13.39 -0.45
N LYS A 81 -2.18 13.47 -0.03
CA LYS A 81 -2.61 14.06 1.23
C LYS A 81 -3.35 12.97 2.01
N LEU A 82 -2.92 12.72 3.25
CA LEU A 82 -3.37 11.58 4.02
C LEU A 82 -4.62 11.88 4.84
N PRO A 83 -5.44 10.88 5.18
CA PRO A 83 -6.61 11.06 6.01
C PRO A 83 -6.24 11.39 7.46
N THR A 84 -7.24 11.82 8.23
CA THR A 84 -7.19 11.96 9.68
C THR A 84 -8.06 10.92 10.36
N GLY A 85 -7.82 10.68 11.63
CA GLY A 85 -8.68 9.88 12.50
C GLY A 85 -8.04 8.58 12.95
N VAL A 86 -8.21 8.29 14.24
CA VAL A 86 -7.76 7.04 14.85
C VAL A 86 -8.45 5.86 14.17
N GLY A 87 -7.67 4.85 13.80
CA GLY A 87 -8.13 3.67 13.05
C GLY A 87 -7.90 3.76 11.54
N THR A 88 -7.50 4.91 10.99
CA THR A 88 -7.08 4.98 9.58
C THR A 88 -5.64 4.47 9.42
N TRP A 89 -5.42 3.73 8.33
CA TRP A 89 -4.11 3.19 7.95
C TRP A 89 -3.94 3.20 6.42
N PRO A 90 -3.75 4.37 5.83
CA PRO A 90 -3.43 4.47 4.41
C PRO A 90 -2.00 4.01 4.14
N ALA A 91 -1.79 3.39 2.98
CA ALA A 91 -0.48 2.96 2.52
C ALA A 91 -0.26 3.22 1.03
N ILE A 92 0.98 3.54 0.68
CA ILE A 92 1.55 3.51 -0.66
C ILE A 92 2.64 2.47 -0.63
N TRP A 93 2.46 1.37 -1.35
CA TRP A 93 3.29 0.19 -1.19
C TRP A 93 3.35 -0.69 -2.43
N THR A 94 4.26 -1.64 -2.46
CA THR A 94 4.38 -2.64 -3.51
C THR A 94 4.51 -4.04 -2.93
N LEU A 95 3.97 -5.01 -3.64
CA LEU A 95 4.26 -6.44 -3.45
C LEU A 95 4.99 -6.97 -4.67
N GLY A 96 5.81 -7.99 -4.48
CA GLY A 96 6.39 -8.72 -5.61
C GLY A 96 5.29 -9.19 -6.57
N LYS A 97 5.52 -9.04 -7.88
CA LYS A 97 4.58 -9.48 -8.93
C LYS A 97 4.19 -10.96 -8.77
N ASN A 98 5.07 -11.75 -8.17
CA ASN A 98 4.89 -13.17 -7.90
C ASN A 98 4.09 -13.49 -6.64
N ILE A 99 3.47 -12.50 -5.98
CA ILE A 99 2.64 -12.75 -4.80
C ILE A 99 1.52 -13.75 -5.10
N ASN A 100 1.43 -14.79 -4.30
CA ASN A 100 0.35 -15.77 -4.34
C ASN A 100 -0.74 -15.41 -3.31
N GLU A 101 -1.35 -14.25 -3.50
CA GLU A 101 -2.48 -13.79 -2.69
C GLU A 101 -3.78 -13.90 -3.49
N ASN A 102 -4.72 -14.65 -2.96
CA ASN A 102 -6.01 -14.88 -3.61
C ASN A 102 -6.74 -13.55 -3.86
N GLY A 103 -7.05 -13.30 -5.13
CA GLY A 103 -7.73 -12.07 -5.55
C GLY A 103 -6.81 -10.92 -5.96
N ALA A 104 -5.49 -11.02 -5.77
CA ALA A 104 -4.54 -10.04 -6.28
C ALA A 104 -4.45 -10.07 -7.81
N TYR A 105 -4.26 -8.91 -8.45
CA TYR A 105 -4.25 -8.81 -9.92
C TYR A 105 -3.28 -9.78 -10.58
N TRP A 106 -2.01 -9.74 -10.18
CA TRP A 106 -0.97 -10.56 -10.80
C TRP A 106 -1.12 -12.06 -10.52
N GLN A 107 -1.68 -12.41 -9.36
CA GLN A 107 -2.03 -13.80 -9.05
C GLN A 107 -3.10 -14.33 -10.03
N GLN A 108 -4.11 -13.51 -10.34
CA GLN A 108 -5.14 -13.89 -11.33
C GLN A 108 -4.59 -13.95 -12.76
N GLN A 109 -3.47 -13.28 -13.05
CA GLN A 109 -2.75 -13.37 -14.32
C GLN A 109 -1.78 -14.58 -14.39
N GLY A 110 -1.76 -15.43 -13.36
CA GLY A 110 -0.93 -16.65 -13.33
C GLY A 110 0.50 -16.44 -12.82
N PHE A 111 0.83 -15.30 -12.26
CA PHE A 111 2.19 -15.04 -11.75
C PHE A 111 2.38 -15.45 -10.28
N GLY A 112 1.32 -15.81 -9.57
CA GLY A 112 1.37 -16.18 -8.16
C GLY A 112 2.21 -17.43 -7.91
N SER A 113 3.40 -17.28 -7.34
CA SER A 113 4.32 -18.40 -7.04
C SER A 113 5.00 -18.29 -5.67
N ALA A 114 4.93 -17.12 -5.00
CA ALA A 114 5.54 -16.90 -3.70
C ALA A 114 4.54 -16.29 -2.70
N SER A 115 4.50 -16.86 -1.51
CA SER A 115 3.73 -16.28 -0.41
C SER A 115 4.50 -15.12 0.26
N TRP A 116 3.76 -14.26 0.94
CA TRP A 116 4.38 -13.27 1.82
C TRP A 116 5.11 -13.97 2.99
N PRO A 117 6.31 -13.51 3.42
CA PRO A 117 7.08 -12.39 2.91
C PRO A 117 8.08 -12.72 1.79
N ALA A 118 8.09 -13.94 1.26
CA ALA A 118 9.06 -14.38 0.24
C ALA A 118 8.90 -13.63 -1.10
N CYS A 119 7.71 -13.11 -1.39
CA CYS A 119 7.48 -12.24 -2.56
C CYS A 119 8.17 -10.88 -2.46
N GLY A 120 8.55 -10.46 -1.24
CA GLY A 120 9.02 -9.10 -0.95
C GLY A 120 7.90 -8.08 -0.89
N GLU A 121 8.06 -7.09 0.01
CA GLU A 121 7.17 -5.93 0.14
C GLU A 121 7.97 -4.67 0.40
N ILE A 122 7.59 -3.58 -0.26
CA ILE A 122 8.21 -2.26 -0.09
C ILE A 122 7.09 -1.29 0.28
N ASP A 123 7.10 -0.79 1.51
CA ASP A 123 6.18 0.24 1.97
C ASP A 123 6.82 1.61 1.76
N ILE A 124 6.39 2.29 0.70
CA ILE A 124 6.90 3.63 0.38
C ILE A 124 6.41 4.63 1.42
N MET A 125 5.17 4.48 1.85
CA MET A 125 4.57 5.26 2.92
C MET A 125 3.50 4.45 3.63
N GLU A 126 3.58 4.41 4.93
CA GLU A 126 2.51 4.00 5.84
C GLU A 126 2.22 5.12 6.84
N HIS A 127 0.96 5.26 7.20
CA HIS A 127 0.51 6.25 8.16
C HIS A 127 -0.60 5.70 9.04
N TRP A 128 -0.47 5.87 10.34
CA TRP A 128 -1.51 5.50 11.31
C TRP A 128 -2.15 6.77 11.88
N GLY A 129 -3.46 6.87 11.77
CA GLY A 129 -4.21 8.00 12.32
C GLY A 129 -4.11 8.15 13.84
N SER A 130 -3.65 7.11 14.54
CA SER A 130 -3.29 7.19 15.98
C SER A 130 -1.96 7.91 16.24
N ASN A 131 -1.13 8.09 15.20
CA ASN A 131 0.11 8.87 15.23
C ASN A 131 0.13 9.87 14.06
N GLN A 132 -0.79 10.81 14.10
CA GLN A 132 -1.22 11.67 13.01
C GLN A 132 -0.09 12.42 12.27
N ASN A 133 0.98 12.75 12.95
CA ASN A 133 2.06 13.56 12.39
C ASN A 133 3.32 12.74 12.03
N PHE A 134 3.19 11.44 11.89
CA PHE A 134 4.31 10.56 11.60
C PHE A 134 4.01 9.65 10.42
N ILE A 135 4.98 9.49 9.52
CA ILE A 135 4.96 8.51 8.44
C ILE A 135 6.14 7.55 8.57
N GLN A 136 5.97 6.34 8.08
CA GLN A 136 6.98 5.30 8.07
C GLN A 136 7.14 4.72 6.66
N SER A 137 8.37 4.30 6.35
CA SER A 137 8.67 3.41 5.23
C SER A 137 9.27 2.13 5.76
N ALA A 138 9.04 1.00 5.09
CA ALA A 138 9.51 -0.30 5.53
C ALA A 138 9.85 -1.24 4.38
N MET A 139 10.64 -2.26 4.71
CA MET A 139 10.92 -3.42 3.85
C MET A 139 10.55 -4.69 4.59
N HIS A 140 9.81 -5.58 3.93
CA HIS A 140 9.53 -6.92 4.43
C HIS A 140 10.15 -7.96 3.50
N THR A 141 10.99 -8.79 4.10
CA THR A 141 11.72 -9.87 3.44
C THR A 141 11.68 -11.12 4.32
N PRO A 142 12.04 -12.30 3.84
CA PRO A 142 12.10 -13.50 4.69
C PRO A 142 12.97 -13.33 5.94
N SER A 143 14.03 -12.51 5.87
CA SER A 143 14.92 -12.27 7.00
C SER A 143 14.35 -11.31 8.07
N SER A 144 13.41 -10.43 7.69
CA SER A 144 12.75 -9.51 8.64
C SER A 144 11.42 -9.03 8.05
N HIS A 145 10.32 -9.33 8.73
CA HIS A 145 8.96 -9.01 8.29
C HIS A 145 7.98 -8.82 9.45
N GLY A 146 6.76 -8.33 9.17
CA GLY A 146 5.79 -7.95 10.19
C GLY A 146 6.33 -6.76 10.99
N GLY A 147 6.73 -7.00 12.23
CA GLY A 147 7.44 -6.00 13.03
C GLY A 147 8.89 -5.75 12.57
N THR A 148 9.12 -5.65 11.25
CA THR A 148 10.45 -5.58 10.64
C THR A 148 11.38 -4.57 11.30
N VAL A 149 12.68 -4.89 11.35
CA VAL A 149 13.75 -3.95 11.74
C VAL A 149 14.13 -3.03 10.58
N ASN A 150 13.75 -3.39 9.35
CA ASN A 150 14.08 -2.64 8.14
C ASN A 150 13.04 -1.54 7.91
N LYS A 151 13.04 -0.51 8.73
CA LYS A 151 12.11 0.61 8.65
C LYS A 151 12.72 1.91 9.14
N GLY A 152 12.17 3.01 8.69
CA GLY A 152 12.49 4.36 9.14
C GLY A 152 11.33 5.30 8.87
N GLY A 153 11.28 6.42 9.57
CA GLY A 153 10.19 7.37 9.42
C GLY A 153 10.56 8.77 9.84
N ARG A 154 9.62 9.67 9.70
CA ARG A 154 9.78 11.07 10.12
C ARG A 154 8.46 11.71 10.49
N SER A 155 8.54 12.76 11.30
CA SER A 155 7.40 13.60 11.63
C SER A 155 7.15 14.64 10.54
N ILE A 156 5.89 14.79 10.15
CA ILE A 156 5.38 15.78 9.20
C ILE A 156 4.04 16.27 9.74
N SER A 157 3.98 17.47 10.26
CA SER A 157 2.78 18.00 10.92
C SER A 157 1.62 18.30 9.95
N THR A 158 1.90 18.36 8.66
CA THR A 158 0.96 18.75 7.61
C THR A 158 0.51 17.61 6.71
N VAL A 159 0.77 16.33 7.09
CA VAL A 159 0.44 15.14 6.26
C VAL A 159 -1.02 15.12 5.79
N SER A 160 -1.94 15.68 6.58
CA SER A 160 -3.39 15.66 6.28
C SER A 160 -3.95 17.00 5.86
N SER A 161 -3.21 18.10 6.01
CA SER A 161 -3.62 19.45 5.57
C SER A 161 -3.05 19.81 4.21
N GLU A 162 -1.89 19.26 3.85
CA GLU A 162 -1.17 19.55 2.61
C GLU A 162 -0.86 18.28 1.83
N PHE A 163 -0.57 18.46 0.53
CA PHE A 163 -0.03 17.39 -0.28
C PHE A 163 1.48 17.32 -0.15
N HIS A 164 2.01 16.13 0.06
CA HIS A 164 3.44 15.81 0.08
C HIS A 164 3.78 14.82 -1.03
N VAL A 165 5.03 14.82 -1.48
CA VAL A 165 5.54 13.86 -2.46
C VAL A 165 6.28 12.75 -1.72
N TYR A 166 5.69 11.56 -1.71
CA TYR A 166 6.29 10.33 -1.17
C TYR A 166 7.05 9.63 -2.29
N LYS A 167 8.32 9.34 -2.06
CA LYS A 167 9.22 8.90 -3.11
C LYS A 167 10.04 7.69 -2.68
N LEU A 168 10.14 6.73 -3.59
CA LEU A 168 11.10 5.63 -3.59
C LEU A 168 12.06 5.81 -4.75
N GLU A 169 13.36 5.80 -4.47
CA GLU A 169 14.42 5.59 -5.47
C GLU A 169 14.98 4.18 -5.25
N TRP A 170 14.74 3.30 -6.20
CA TRP A 170 15.15 1.91 -6.14
C TRP A 170 16.21 1.61 -7.19
N THR A 171 17.41 1.28 -6.75
CA THR A 171 18.53 0.86 -7.57
C THR A 171 18.92 -0.59 -7.25
N ALA A 172 19.85 -1.15 -8.00
CA ALA A 172 20.40 -2.47 -7.69
C ALA A 172 21.17 -2.52 -6.36
N GLU A 173 21.64 -1.37 -5.86
CA GLU A 173 22.46 -1.27 -4.64
C GLU A 173 21.63 -0.96 -3.40
N LYS A 174 20.62 -0.10 -3.53
CA LYS A 174 19.88 0.42 -2.38
C LYS A 174 18.49 0.91 -2.76
N MET A 175 17.66 1.10 -1.75
CA MET A 175 16.41 1.84 -1.83
C MET A 175 16.48 3.07 -0.92
N THR A 176 16.13 4.24 -1.45
CA THR A 176 16.06 5.49 -0.68
C THR A 176 14.62 5.96 -0.61
N PHE A 177 14.12 6.17 0.59
CA PHE A 177 12.77 6.66 0.86
C PHE A 177 12.83 8.11 1.31
N SER A 178 12.04 8.96 0.69
CA SER A 178 12.01 10.39 0.99
C SER A 178 10.60 10.97 0.95
N VAL A 179 10.41 12.08 1.64
CA VAL A 179 9.23 12.94 1.51
C VAL A 179 9.70 14.34 1.18
N ASP A 180 9.15 14.94 0.12
CA ASP A 180 9.53 16.26 -0.38
C ASP A 180 11.05 16.40 -0.57
N ASN A 181 11.65 15.37 -1.16
CA ASN A 181 13.09 15.22 -1.40
C ASN A 181 13.99 15.17 -0.14
N ILE A 182 13.40 15.01 1.05
CA ILE A 182 14.17 14.80 2.29
C ILE A 182 14.15 13.32 2.63
N ALA A 183 15.28 12.63 2.49
CA ALA A 183 15.42 11.21 2.82
C ALA A 183 15.21 10.98 4.33
N HIS A 184 14.49 9.92 4.66
CA HIS A 184 14.24 9.50 6.05
C HIS A 184 14.57 8.04 6.30
N TYR A 185 14.74 7.24 5.24
CA TYR A 185 15.15 5.85 5.36
C TYR A 185 15.96 5.42 4.13
N ILE A 186 17.00 4.62 4.35
CA ILE A 186 17.79 3.98 3.31
C ILE A 186 17.89 2.50 3.65
N TYR A 187 17.39 1.66 2.75
CA TYR A 187 17.57 0.22 2.81
C TYR A 187 18.75 -0.18 1.92
N ASN A 188 19.79 -0.70 2.55
CA ASN A 188 21.00 -1.17 1.87
C ASN A 188 21.42 -2.49 2.52
N PRO A 189 20.91 -3.64 2.07
CA PRO A 189 21.24 -4.93 2.67
C PRO A 189 22.72 -5.24 2.47
N PRO A 190 23.41 -5.75 3.51
CA PRO A 190 24.85 -6.00 3.48
C PRO A 190 25.25 -7.15 2.54
N VAL A 191 24.32 -8.06 2.26
CA VAL A 191 24.52 -9.20 1.36
C VAL A 191 23.40 -9.23 0.35
N LYS A 192 23.74 -9.24 -0.92
CA LYS A 192 22.79 -9.52 -2.00
C LYS A 192 22.76 -11.03 -2.19
N ASP A 193 21.62 -11.66 -1.97
CA ASP A 193 21.44 -13.05 -2.36
C ASP A 193 21.68 -13.13 -3.87
N ALA A 194 22.60 -14.00 -4.26
CA ALA A 194 22.80 -14.31 -5.67
C ALA A 194 21.50 -14.95 -6.19
N SER A 195 20.82 -14.26 -7.09
CA SER A 195 19.65 -14.78 -7.80
C SER A 195 20.02 -15.89 -8.76
#